data_7dd7337fb0832eb734095d16868cd199
#
_entry.id   7dd7337fb0832eb734095d16868cd199
#
_cell.length_a   1.000
_cell.length_b   1.000
_cell.length_c   1.000
_cell.angle_alpha   90.00
_cell.angle_beta   90.00
_cell.angle_gamma   90.00
#
_symmetry.space_group_name_H-M   'P 1'
#
loop_
_entity.id
_entity.type
_entity.pdbx_description
1 polymer ?
#
loop_
_entity_poly.entity_id
_entity_poly.type
_entity_poly.pdbx_seq_one_letter_code
_entity_poly.pdbx_strand_id
1 'polypeptide(L)'
;TASDGERRYYQCKGANGANTLWHSYDLTRHDVFRRAKEHILSGKNHAYYFISPIPYDELDALCNRARSCCGTEEAFTEQMSNPSLRRWKNCCEIEFQEIGERLIYLLSQCHFELEPMSEERRRDLEDMISLLFIEDDSHSAGTIRILLERFANDQSYWGKEIIASDVAKWLEQQGIKQRIMQDTRSLPRIQELNR
;
A
#
# COMPACT_ATOMS: atom_id res chain seq x y z
N THR A 1 4.05 -12.54 -4.81
CA THR A 1 4.66 -13.02 -3.56
C THR A 1 6.09 -12.52 -3.49
N ALA A 2 6.49 -11.92 -2.37
CA ALA A 2 7.87 -11.57 -2.12
C ALA A 2 8.74 -12.86 -2.09
N SER A 3 10.03 -12.74 -2.34
CA SER A 3 10.96 -13.89 -2.42
C SER A 3 11.11 -14.71 -1.13
N ASP A 4 10.60 -14.19 -0.02
CA ASP A 4 10.58 -14.75 1.34
C ASP A 4 9.27 -15.45 1.73
N GLY A 5 8.31 -15.54 0.79
CA GLY A 5 6.97 -16.09 1.06
C GLY A 5 6.04 -15.12 1.78
N GLU A 6 6.43 -13.85 1.97
CA GLU A 6 5.56 -12.83 2.51
C GLU A 6 4.40 -12.53 1.55
N ARG A 7 3.18 -12.46 2.06
CA ARG A 7 2.00 -12.00 1.31
C ARG A 7 1.65 -10.58 1.71
N ARG A 8 1.64 -9.68 0.74
CA ARG A 8 1.37 -8.26 0.95
C ARG A 8 -0.02 -7.90 0.42
N TYR A 9 -0.80 -7.23 1.24
CA TYR A 9 -2.11 -6.71 0.88
C TYR A 9 -2.06 -5.19 0.81
N TYR A 10 -2.52 -4.63 -0.30
CA TYR A 10 -2.44 -3.20 -0.55
C TYR A 10 -3.83 -2.58 -0.57
N GLN A 11 -4.02 -1.51 0.19
CA GLN A 11 -5.16 -0.62 0.06
C GLN A 11 -4.66 0.78 -0.29
N CYS A 12 -4.96 1.24 -1.51
CA CYS A 12 -4.60 2.57 -1.97
C CYS A 12 -5.78 3.52 -1.82
N LYS A 13 -5.53 4.73 -1.33
CA LYS A 13 -6.53 5.79 -1.22
C LYS A 13 -5.97 7.09 -1.78
N GLY A 14 -6.66 7.68 -2.75
CA GLY A 14 -6.35 9.00 -3.28
C GLY A 14 -6.71 10.12 -2.28
N ALA A 15 -6.16 11.32 -2.51
CA ALA A 15 -6.62 12.53 -1.86
C ALA A 15 -8.03 12.87 -2.37
N ASN A 16 -9.00 13.04 -1.48
CA ASN A 16 -10.25 13.70 -1.81
C ASN A 16 -10.13 15.16 -1.38
N GLY A 17 -9.63 16.00 -2.22
CA GLY A 17 -9.48 17.47 -2.21
C GLY A 17 -9.57 18.29 -0.91
N ALA A 18 -10.13 17.76 0.16
CA ALA A 18 -10.38 18.45 1.42
C ALA A 18 -9.53 17.97 2.61
N ASN A 19 -9.03 16.73 2.57
CA ASN A 19 -8.27 16.17 3.69
C ASN A 19 -6.77 16.39 3.49
N THR A 20 -6.15 17.04 4.45
CA THR A 20 -4.68 17.25 4.52
C THR A 20 -4.00 16.26 5.47
N LEU A 21 -4.79 15.49 6.24
CA LEU A 21 -4.31 14.52 7.22
C LEU A 21 -5.36 13.41 7.39
N TRP A 22 -4.92 12.16 7.51
CA TRP A 22 -5.78 11.04 7.91
C TRP A 22 -6.02 11.05 9.41
N HIS A 23 -7.28 11.12 9.79
CA HIS A 23 -7.70 10.95 11.19
C HIS A 23 -8.21 9.53 11.44
N SER A 24 -8.20 9.09 12.69
CA SER A 24 -8.69 7.76 13.08
C SER A 24 -10.10 7.47 12.56
N TYR A 25 -10.99 8.44 12.64
CA TYR A 25 -12.35 8.33 12.13
C TYR A 25 -12.41 8.02 10.62
N ASP A 26 -11.55 8.66 9.83
CA ASP A 26 -11.51 8.42 8.38
C ASP A 26 -11.01 7.00 8.07
N LEU A 27 -9.98 6.55 8.79
CA LEU A 27 -9.44 5.19 8.62
C LEU A 27 -10.47 4.13 9.02
N THR A 28 -11.21 4.34 10.12
CA THR A 28 -12.31 3.47 10.55
C THR A 28 -13.42 3.43 9.51
N ARG A 29 -13.86 4.60 9.02
CA ARG A 29 -14.89 4.71 7.97
C ARG A 29 -14.51 3.99 6.68
N HIS A 30 -13.24 3.88 6.38
CA HIS A 30 -12.72 3.16 5.22
C HIS A 30 -12.36 1.69 5.50
N ASP A 31 -12.77 1.15 6.65
CA ASP A 31 -12.52 -0.23 7.08
C ASP A 31 -11.03 -0.61 7.15
N VAL A 32 -10.12 0.35 7.30
CA VAL A 32 -8.67 0.10 7.23
C VAL A 32 -8.24 -0.87 8.30
N PHE A 33 -8.61 -0.63 9.55
CA PHE A 33 -8.23 -1.48 10.69
C PHE A 33 -8.84 -2.88 10.60
N ARG A 34 -10.12 -2.98 10.24
CA ARG A 34 -10.80 -4.27 10.08
C ARG A 34 -10.14 -5.12 8.99
N ARG A 35 -9.88 -4.53 7.82
CA ARG A 35 -9.21 -5.21 6.70
C ARG A 35 -7.78 -5.60 7.05
N ALA A 36 -7.03 -4.72 7.71
CA ALA A 36 -5.69 -5.03 8.18
C ALA A 36 -5.70 -6.26 9.08
N LYS A 37 -6.58 -6.31 10.10
CA LYS A 37 -6.72 -7.45 11.00
C LYS A 37 -7.05 -8.73 10.24
N GLU A 38 -8.07 -8.70 9.38
CA GLU A 38 -8.52 -9.86 8.59
C GLU A 38 -7.38 -10.41 7.73
N HIS A 39 -6.67 -9.56 7.00
CA HIS A 39 -5.59 -9.99 6.12
C HIS A 39 -4.36 -10.49 6.87
N ILE A 40 -3.93 -9.78 7.92
CA ILE A 40 -2.77 -10.19 8.72
C ILE A 40 -3.02 -11.53 9.39
N LEU A 41 -4.21 -11.75 9.95
CA LEU A 41 -4.55 -12.99 10.65
C LEU A 41 -4.94 -14.14 9.70
N SER A 42 -5.10 -13.90 8.41
CA SER A 42 -5.45 -14.96 7.44
C SER A 42 -4.29 -15.92 7.13
N GLY A 43 -3.07 -15.61 7.56
CA GLY A 43 -1.92 -16.50 7.36
C GLY A 43 -0.65 -16.04 8.06
N LYS A 44 0.40 -16.85 7.95
CA LYS A 44 1.73 -16.49 8.45
C LYS A 44 2.43 -15.57 7.44
N ASN A 45 3.22 -14.64 7.95
CA ASN A 45 4.01 -13.70 7.12
C ASN A 45 3.14 -12.84 6.20
N HIS A 46 1.96 -12.41 6.68
CA HIS A 46 1.10 -11.48 5.96
C HIS A 46 1.33 -10.06 6.46
N ALA A 47 1.47 -9.11 5.54
CA ALA A 47 1.60 -7.69 5.84
C ALA A 47 0.52 -6.88 5.11
N TYR A 48 0.07 -5.80 5.74
CA TYR A 48 -0.94 -4.91 5.20
C TYR A 48 -0.38 -3.52 4.96
N TYR A 49 -0.54 -3.03 3.74
CA TYR A 49 -0.05 -1.75 3.26
C TYR A 49 -1.22 -0.81 2.95
N PHE A 50 -1.25 0.32 3.62
CA PHE A 50 -2.15 1.42 3.31
C PHE A 50 -1.36 2.57 2.70
N ILE A 51 -1.61 2.86 1.44
CA ILE A 51 -0.85 3.84 0.66
C ILE A 51 -1.73 5.04 0.34
N SER A 52 -1.26 6.24 0.64
CA SER A 52 -1.98 7.48 0.36
C SER A 52 -1.02 8.66 0.16
N PRO A 53 -1.41 9.67 -0.65
CA PRO A 53 -0.68 10.92 -0.75
C PRO A 53 -0.90 11.87 0.44
N ILE A 54 -1.69 11.47 1.44
CA ILE A 54 -2.03 12.26 2.63
C ILE A 54 -1.35 11.64 3.85
N PRO A 55 -0.67 12.41 4.72
CA PRO A 55 0.01 11.91 5.91
C PRO A 55 -0.97 11.35 6.96
N TYR A 56 -0.43 10.52 7.85
CA TYR A 56 -1.16 9.73 8.86
C TYR A 56 -0.91 10.20 10.29
N ASP A 57 -0.46 11.44 10.49
CA ASP A 57 -0.01 11.91 11.81
C ASP A 57 1.09 10.96 12.35
N GLU A 58 0.95 10.48 13.57
CA GLU A 58 1.92 9.62 14.24
C GLU A 58 1.62 8.11 14.10
N LEU A 59 0.68 7.71 13.23
CA LEU A 59 0.29 6.30 13.13
C LEU A 59 1.39 5.42 12.50
N ASP A 60 2.11 5.94 11.51
CA ASP A 60 3.28 5.29 10.94
C ASP A 60 4.41 5.14 11.97
N ALA A 61 4.63 6.16 12.82
CA ALA A 61 5.58 6.11 13.91
C ALA A 61 5.20 5.05 14.95
N LEU A 62 3.90 4.88 15.24
CA LEU A 62 3.42 3.83 16.13
C LEU A 62 3.70 2.42 15.56
N CYS A 63 3.44 2.21 14.28
CA CYS A 63 3.72 0.95 13.59
C CYS A 63 5.23 0.65 13.52
N ASN A 64 6.06 1.68 13.23
CA ASN A 64 7.52 1.55 13.26
C ASN A 64 8.03 1.13 14.64
N ARG A 65 7.44 1.69 15.70
CA ARG A 65 7.76 1.30 17.06
C ARG A 65 7.39 -0.16 17.34
N ALA A 66 6.20 -0.60 16.94
CA ALA A 66 5.78 -1.99 17.09
C ALA A 66 6.76 -2.96 16.39
N ARG A 67 7.33 -2.58 15.25
CA ARG A 67 8.38 -3.35 14.56
C ARG A 67 9.70 -3.40 15.34
N SER A 68 10.07 -2.30 16.00
CA SER A 68 11.36 -2.17 16.70
C SER A 68 11.39 -2.74 18.10
N CYS A 69 10.24 -2.93 18.75
CA CYS A 69 10.16 -3.39 20.15
C CYS A 69 10.31 -4.91 20.33
N CYS A 70 10.60 -5.65 19.27
CA CYS A 70 10.75 -7.11 19.28
C CYS A 70 9.58 -7.87 19.93
N GLY A 71 8.36 -7.30 19.88
CA GLY A 71 7.12 -7.91 20.38
C GLY A 71 6.88 -7.78 21.88
N THR A 72 7.74 -7.11 22.65
CA THR A 72 7.55 -6.96 24.10
C THR A 72 6.74 -5.70 24.42
N GLU A 73 5.76 -5.85 25.34
CA GLU A 73 4.88 -4.76 25.74
C GLU A 73 5.61 -3.67 26.53
N GLU A 74 6.58 -4.05 27.35
CA GLU A 74 7.42 -3.15 28.11
C GLU A 74 8.19 -2.20 27.17
N ALA A 75 8.92 -2.75 26.21
CA ALA A 75 9.69 -1.96 25.25
C ALA A 75 8.79 -1.10 24.36
N PHE A 76 7.57 -1.56 24.05
CA PHE A 76 6.59 -0.80 23.27
C PHE A 76 6.06 0.41 24.05
N THR A 77 5.80 0.24 25.36
CA THR A 77 5.22 1.27 26.24
C THR A 77 6.23 2.25 26.82
N GLU A 78 7.44 1.82 27.14
CA GLU A 78 8.48 2.65 27.78
C GLU A 78 8.75 3.97 27.03
N GLN A 79 8.60 3.99 25.73
CA GLN A 79 8.88 5.17 24.92
C GLN A 79 7.63 5.95 24.48
N MET A 80 6.43 5.65 25.04
CA MET A 80 5.20 6.37 24.72
C MET A 80 5.04 7.68 25.48
N SER A 81 6.07 8.54 25.45
CA SER A 81 6.01 9.88 26.03
C SER A 81 5.12 10.83 25.22
N ASN A 82 4.98 10.61 23.91
CA ASN A 82 4.20 11.45 23.01
C ASN A 82 2.68 11.19 23.20
N PRO A 83 1.87 12.24 23.53
CA PRO A 83 0.44 12.11 23.68
C PRO A 83 -0.28 11.64 22.40
N SER A 84 0.22 11.98 21.23
CA SER A 84 -0.34 11.56 19.95
C SER A 84 -0.18 10.04 19.74
N LEU A 85 0.99 9.48 20.06
CA LEU A 85 1.22 8.03 20.01
C LEU A 85 0.29 7.28 20.95
N ARG A 86 0.06 7.80 22.19
CA ARG A 86 -0.88 7.19 23.15
C ARG A 86 -2.31 7.21 22.61
N ARG A 87 -2.72 8.33 22.01
CA ARG A 87 -4.04 8.46 21.40
C ARG A 87 -4.22 7.44 20.27
N TRP A 88 -3.23 7.29 19.41
CA TRP A 88 -3.26 6.30 18.33
C TRP A 88 -3.24 4.87 18.85
N LYS A 89 -2.44 4.57 19.91
CA LYS A 89 -2.46 3.26 20.55
C LYS A 89 -3.86 2.92 21.07
N ASN A 90 -4.50 3.82 21.82
CA ASN A 90 -5.84 3.61 22.34
C ASN A 90 -6.88 3.43 21.21
N CYS A 91 -6.76 4.20 20.13
CA CYS A 91 -7.60 4.02 18.95
C CYS A 91 -7.42 2.63 18.35
N CYS A 92 -6.19 2.18 18.14
CA CYS A 92 -5.89 0.87 17.58
C CYS A 92 -6.36 -0.29 18.51
N GLU A 93 -6.29 -0.13 19.83
CA GLU A 93 -6.85 -1.10 20.80
C GLU A 93 -8.36 -1.29 20.58
N ILE A 94 -9.09 -0.20 20.38
CA ILE A 94 -10.54 -0.23 20.14
C ILE A 94 -10.84 -0.83 18.77
N GLU A 95 -10.18 -0.35 17.73
CA GLU A 95 -10.47 -0.71 16.34
C GLU A 95 -10.06 -2.16 16.00
N PHE A 96 -8.90 -2.59 16.46
CA PHE A 96 -8.48 -3.98 16.33
C PHE A 96 -9.15 -4.91 17.34
N GLN A 97 -9.72 -4.38 18.44
CA GLN A 97 -10.22 -5.17 19.56
C GLN A 97 -9.14 -6.12 20.11
N GLU A 98 -7.93 -5.63 20.22
CA GLU A 98 -6.75 -6.37 20.66
C GLU A 98 -5.87 -5.48 21.55
N ILE A 99 -5.17 -6.08 22.51
CA ILE A 99 -4.27 -5.40 23.45
C ILE A 99 -2.95 -6.15 23.58
N GLY A 100 -1.97 -5.54 24.22
CA GLY A 100 -0.69 -6.16 24.54
C GLY A 100 0.07 -6.67 23.31
N GLU A 101 0.70 -7.83 23.45
CA GLU A 101 1.53 -8.43 22.40
C GLU A 101 0.77 -8.65 21.08
N ARG A 102 -0.52 -8.95 21.15
CA ARG A 102 -1.33 -9.19 19.95
C ARG A 102 -1.59 -7.91 19.17
N LEU A 103 -1.83 -6.80 19.85
CA LEU A 103 -1.89 -5.49 19.21
C LEU A 103 -0.54 -5.12 18.57
N ILE A 104 0.56 -5.34 19.31
CA ILE A 104 1.92 -5.07 18.82
C ILE A 104 2.20 -5.86 17.55
N TYR A 105 1.83 -7.15 17.54
CA TYR A 105 1.95 -7.97 16.34
C TYR A 105 1.18 -7.38 15.15
N LEU A 106 -0.10 -7.02 15.32
CA LEU A 106 -0.88 -6.42 14.24
C LEU A 106 -0.28 -5.11 13.74
N LEU A 107 0.13 -4.23 14.66
CA LEU A 107 0.77 -2.97 14.29
C LEU A 107 2.10 -3.18 13.57
N SER A 108 2.88 -4.19 13.97
CA SER A 108 4.17 -4.49 13.31
C SER A 108 4.00 -4.95 11.85
N GLN A 109 2.85 -5.54 11.51
CA GLN A 109 2.53 -5.99 10.16
C GLN A 109 1.77 -4.92 9.33
N CYS A 110 1.41 -3.77 9.94
CA CYS A 110 0.81 -2.65 9.25
C CYS A 110 1.87 -1.66 8.76
N HIS A 111 1.75 -1.26 7.48
CA HIS A 111 2.58 -0.25 6.84
C HIS A 111 1.71 0.88 6.33
N PHE A 112 1.94 2.08 6.82
CA PHE A 112 1.27 3.30 6.37
C PHE A 112 2.28 4.11 5.56
N GLU A 113 2.12 4.09 4.25
CA GLU A 113 3.09 4.69 3.33
C GLU A 113 2.54 5.98 2.73
N LEU A 114 3.31 7.05 2.88
CA LEU A 114 3.04 8.32 2.24
C LEU A 114 3.65 8.30 0.84
N GLU A 115 2.80 8.26 -0.18
CA GLU A 115 3.21 8.33 -1.58
C GLU A 115 2.63 9.57 -2.25
N PRO A 116 3.29 10.72 -2.12
CA PRO A 116 2.83 11.93 -2.79
C PRO A 116 2.90 11.73 -4.31
N MET A 117 1.77 12.02 -5.00
CA MET A 117 1.72 12.03 -6.47
C MET A 117 2.44 13.28 -6.99
N SER A 118 3.76 13.26 -6.92
CA SER A 118 4.60 14.29 -7.55
C SER A 118 4.62 14.12 -9.08
N GLU A 119 4.94 15.20 -9.81
CA GLU A 119 5.19 15.14 -11.26
C GLU A 119 6.34 14.18 -11.60
N GLU A 120 7.35 14.09 -10.74
CA GLU A 120 8.45 13.15 -10.86
C GLU A 120 7.95 11.71 -10.81
N ARG A 121 7.13 11.35 -9.80
CA ARG A 121 6.55 10.01 -9.68
C ARG A 121 5.65 9.66 -10.86
N ARG A 122 4.93 10.65 -11.39
CA ARG A 122 4.11 10.45 -12.60
C ARG A 122 4.97 10.11 -13.81
N ARG A 123 6.11 10.80 -13.98
CA ARG A 123 7.06 10.52 -15.07
C ARG A 123 7.69 9.14 -14.92
N ASP A 124 8.12 8.77 -13.70
CA ASP A 124 8.67 7.44 -13.43
C ASP A 124 7.66 6.33 -13.80
N LEU A 125 6.38 6.53 -13.49
CA LEU A 125 5.32 5.58 -13.86
C LEU A 125 5.13 5.53 -15.38
N GLU A 126 5.15 6.66 -16.08
CA GLU A 126 5.04 6.72 -17.55
C GLU A 126 6.26 6.07 -18.21
N ASP A 127 7.46 6.29 -17.68
CA ASP A 127 8.67 5.62 -18.16
C ASP A 127 8.60 4.09 -17.97
N MET A 128 8.12 3.64 -16.80
CA MET A 128 7.90 2.20 -16.56
C MET A 128 6.84 1.62 -17.50
N ILE A 129 5.76 2.35 -17.78
CA ILE A 129 4.71 1.94 -18.73
C ILE A 129 5.29 1.81 -20.13
N SER A 130 6.11 2.78 -20.58
CA SER A 130 6.78 2.74 -21.88
C SER A 130 7.75 1.56 -22.04
N LEU A 131 8.32 1.08 -20.92
CA LEU A 131 9.14 -0.13 -20.92
C LEU A 131 8.32 -1.43 -21.04
N LEU A 132 7.13 -1.46 -20.47
CA LEU A 132 6.31 -2.67 -20.36
C LEU A 132 5.33 -2.84 -21.52
N PHE A 133 4.90 -1.73 -22.13
CA PHE A 133 3.85 -1.74 -23.16
C PHE A 133 4.36 -1.15 -24.48
N ILE A 134 3.69 -1.52 -25.56
CA ILE A 134 3.95 -0.95 -26.89
C ILE A 134 3.05 0.27 -27.01
N GLU A 135 3.69 1.44 -27.16
CA GLU A 135 2.97 2.67 -27.45
C GLU A 135 2.61 2.72 -28.94
N ASP A 136 1.44 3.25 -29.23
CA ASP A 136 0.96 3.54 -30.59
C ASP A 136 0.25 4.91 -30.60
N ASP A 137 -0.27 5.31 -31.77
CA ASP A 137 -0.94 6.60 -31.92
C ASP A 137 -2.15 6.80 -31.00
N SER A 138 -2.74 5.71 -30.48
CA SER A 138 -3.92 5.73 -29.60
C SER A 138 -3.55 5.52 -28.13
N HIS A 139 -2.40 4.92 -27.86
CA HIS A 139 -2.01 4.46 -26.51
C HIS A 139 -0.59 4.91 -26.16
N SER A 140 -0.44 6.21 -25.87
CA SER A 140 0.78 6.73 -25.24
C SER A 140 0.88 6.25 -23.78
N ALA A 141 2.07 6.32 -23.17
CA ALA A 141 2.28 5.99 -21.76
C ALA A 141 1.31 6.74 -20.83
N GLY A 142 1.06 8.02 -21.10
CA GLY A 142 0.09 8.82 -20.34
C GLY A 142 -1.35 8.29 -20.50
N THR A 143 -1.75 7.85 -21.69
CA THR A 143 -3.07 7.24 -21.92
C THR A 143 -3.20 5.91 -21.18
N ILE A 144 -2.17 5.06 -21.23
CA ILE A 144 -2.15 3.77 -20.52
C ILE A 144 -2.22 3.99 -19.00
N ARG A 145 -1.50 4.99 -18.47
CA ARG A 145 -1.59 5.37 -17.05
C ARG A 145 -3.01 5.75 -16.66
N ILE A 146 -3.69 6.59 -17.43
CA ILE A 146 -5.08 6.98 -17.17
C ILE A 146 -6.02 5.77 -17.19
N LEU A 147 -5.81 4.83 -18.10
CA LEU A 147 -6.58 3.59 -18.15
C LEU A 147 -6.33 2.72 -16.90
N LEU A 148 -5.09 2.58 -16.45
CA LEU A 148 -4.77 1.86 -15.20
C LEU A 148 -5.40 2.53 -13.98
N GLU A 149 -5.43 3.87 -13.91
CA GLU A 149 -6.13 4.61 -12.87
C GLU A 149 -7.64 4.34 -12.90
N ARG A 150 -8.25 4.28 -14.09
CA ARG A 150 -9.67 3.90 -14.23
C ARG A 150 -9.93 2.48 -13.76
N PHE A 151 -9.09 1.53 -14.13
CA PHE A 151 -9.19 0.15 -13.67
C PHE A 151 -9.11 0.08 -12.14
N ALA A 152 -8.15 0.75 -11.53
CA ALA A 152 -7.97 0.78 -10.07
C ALA A 152 -9.16 1.42 -9.33
N ASN A 153 -9.86 2.36 -9.98
CA ASN A 153 -11.02 3.06 -9.43
C ASN A 153 -12.36 2.39 -9.78
N ASP A 154 -12.37 1.36 -10.58
CA ASP A 154 -13.61 0.67 -10.94
C ASP A 154 -14.17 -0.07 -9.72
N GLN A 155 -15.39 0.33 -9.33
CA GLN A 155 -16.10 -0.21 -8.16
C GLN A 155 -16.38 -1.72 -8.28
N SER A 156 -16.42 -2.26 -9.50
CA SER A 156 -16.63 -3.69 -9.74
C SER A 156 -15.51 -4.57 -9.18
N TYR A 157 -14.32 -4.00 -8.97
CA TYR A 157 -13.15 -4.66 -8.38
C TYR A 157 -12.99 -4.44 -6.88
N TRP A 158 -13.83 -3.60 -6.27
CA TRP A 158 -13.73 -3.33 -4.84
C TRP A 158 -13.96 -4.58 -3.99
N GLY A 159 -13.01 -4.86 -3.11
CA GLY A 159 -13.04 -6.04 -2.26
C GLY A 159 -12.64 -7.35 -2.93
N LYS A 160 -12.24 -7.33 -4.21
CA LYS A 160 -11.71 -8.49 -4.92
C LYS A 160 -10.18 -8.51 -4.87
N GLU A 161 -9.61 -9.69 -4.86
CA GLU A 161 -8.19 -9.86 -5.12
C GLU A 161 -7.94 -9.63 -6.61
N ILE A 162 -7.05 -8.69 -6.94
CA ILE A 162 -6.62 -8.40 -8.31
C ILE A 162 -5.18 -8.90 -8.44
N ILE A 163 -4.94 -9.76 -9.40
CA ILE A 163 -3.60 -10.24 -9.73
C ILE A 163 -3.11 -9.62 -11.05
N ALA A 164 -1.80 -9.63 -11.26
CA ALA A 164 -1.21 -8.99 -12.45
C ALA A 164 -1.81 -9.46 -13.78
N SER A 165 -2.23 -10.74 -13.86
CA SER A 165 -2.87 -11.27 -15.06
C SER A 165 -4.25 -10.68 -15.34
N ASP A 166 -4.98 -10.20 -14.32
CA ASP A 166 -6.28 -9.57 -14.51
C ASP A 166 -6.12 -8.19 -15.12
N VAL A 167 -5.12 -7.44 -14.63
CA VAL A 167 -4.74 -6.14 -15.19
C VAL A 167 -4.28 -6.32 -16.63
N ALA A 168 -3.45 -7.31 -16.89
CA ALA A 168 -2.95 -7.60 -18.25
C ALA A 168 -4.07 -7.91 -19.22
N LYS A 169 -5.01 -8.81 -18.86
CA LYS A 169 -6.18 -9.15 -19.68
C LYS A 169 -7.09 -7.94 -19.92
N TRP A 170 -7.29 -7.11 -18.90
CA TRP A 170 -8.10 -5.91 -19.05
C TRP A 170 -7.45 -4.91 -20.01
N LEU A 171 -6.13 -4.69 -19.91
CA LEU A 171 -5.39 -3.83 -20.84
C LEU A 171 -5.44 -4.37 -22.27
N GLU A 172 -5.33 -5.68 -22.46
CA GLU A 172 -5.47 -6.32 -23.77
C GLU A 172 -6.86 -6.08 -24.38
N GLN A 173 -7.93 -6.12 -23.58
CA GLN A 173 -9.28 -5.77 -24.00
C GLN A 173 -9.42 -4.30 -24.43
N GLN A 174 -8.57 -3.41 -23.90
CA GLN A 174 -8.47 -2.02 -24.33
C GLN A 174 -7.58 -1.84 -25.57
N GLY A 175 -7.07 -2.92 -26.16
CA GLY A 175 -6.19 -2.90 -27.33
C GLY A 175 -4.72 -2.66 -27.02
N ILE A 176 -4.33 -2.62 -25.76
CA ILE A 176 -2.95 -2.34 -25.33
C ILE A 176 -2.13 -3.64 -25.38
N LYS A 177 -1.01 -3.60 -26.10
CA LYS A 177 -0.11 -4.74 -26.27
C LYS A 177 1.05 -4.65 -25.29
N GLN A 178 1.31 -5.75 -24.57
CA GLN A 178 2.51 -5.87 -23.78
C GLN A 178 3.73 -6.13 -24.66
N ARG A 179 4.88 -5.58 -24.27
CA ARG A 179 6.16 -5.97 -24.85
C ARG A 179 6.49 -7.38 -24.38
N ILE A 180 6.73 -8.28 -25.31
CA ILE A 180 7.25 -9.63 -24.98
C ILE A 180 8.72 -9.43 -24.61
N MET A 181 9.02 -9.48 -23.31
CA MET A 181 10.39 -9.50 -22.84
C MET A 181 10.97 -10.87 -23.12
N GLN A 182 11.74 -10.99 -24.19
CA GLN A 182 12.39 -12.25 -24.57
C GLN A 182 13.54 -12.66 -23.63
N ASP A 183 14.01 -11.76 -22.76
CA ASP A 183 15.07 -12.08 -21.79
C ASP A 183 14.96 -11.23 -20.53
N THR A 184 14.59 -11.87 -19.43
CA THR A 184 14.54 -11.24 -18.09
C THR A 184 15.94 -10.89 -17.54
N ARG A 185 17.03 -11.23 -18.24
CA ARG A 185 18.41 -10.93 -17.83
C ARG A 185 18.86 -9.51 -18.20
N SER A 186 18.13 -8.83 -19.07
CA SER A 186 18.44 -7.47 -19.54
C SER A 186 17.70 -6.34 -18.82
N LEU A 187 16.83 -6.67 -17.86
CA LEU A 187 16.23 -5.64 -17.00
C LEU A 187 17.31 -5.07 -16.07
N PRO A 188 17.56 -3.77 -16.04
CA PRO A 188 18.37 -3.18 -14.98
C PRO A 188 17.76 -3.61 -13.66
N ARG A 189 18.58 -4.13 -12.76
CA ARG A 189 18.11 -4.56 -11.43
C ARG A 189 17.50 -3.34 -10.75
N ILE A 190 16.21 -3.39 -10.49
CA ILE A 190 15.44 -2.38 -9.72
C ILE A 190 16.08 -2.08 -8.36
N GLN A 191 17.07 -2.87 -7.94
CA GLN A 191 17.85 -2.68 -6.72
C GLN A 191 18.74 -1.42 -6.69
N GLU A 192 18.95 -0.72 -7.80
CA GLU A 192 19.77 0.51 -7.84
C GLU A 192 18.96 1.81 -7.69
N LEU A 193 17.64 1.75 -7.68
CA LEU A 193 16.77 2.92 -7.51
C LEU A 193 16.44 3.23 -6.02
N ASN A 194 16.96 2.47 -5.07
CA ASN A 194 16.78 2.67 -3.63
C ASN A 194 18.06 3.20 -2.94
N ARG A 195 18.81 4.09 -3.60
CA ARG A 195 19.91 4.86 -2.98
C ARG A 195 19.61 6.33 -2.94
#